data_67e6bcb391d1d76c1df301ed86bf724a
#
_entry.id   67e6bcb391d1d76c1df301ed86bf724a
#
_cell.length_a   1.000
_cell.length_b   1.000
_cell.length_c   1.000
_cell.angle_alpha   90.00
_cell.angle_beta   90.00
_cell.angle_gamma   90.00
#
_symmetry.space_group_name_H-M   'P 1'
#
loop_
_entity.id
_entity.type
_entity.pdbx_description
1 polymer ?
#
loop_
_entity_poly.entity_id
_entity_poly.type
_entity_poly.pdbx_seq_one_letter_code
_entity_poly.pdbx_strand_id
1 'polypeptide(L)' 'MEYPNIRSLREDHDFRQCDLASVLHVSQNTYSQYENGVIALTAERLVKLADFYNVSIDYLLGRTDNPEVNRN' A
#
# COMPACT_ATOMS: atom_id res chain seq x y z
N MET A 1 -10.27 -7.52 2.90
CA MET A 1 -8.87 -8.01 2.83
C MET A 1 -7.96 -7.02 3.53
N GLU A 2 -7.05 -7.51 4.35
CA GLU A 2 -6.14 -6.65 5.07
C GLU A 2 -4.78 -6.59 4.40
N TYR A 3 -4.14 -5.42 4.50
CA TYR A 3 -2.81 -5.19 3.96
C TYR A 3 -1.93 -4.71 5.12
N PRO A 4 -1.34 -5.64 5.89
CA PRO A 4 -0.72 -5.28 7.18
C PRO A 4 0.43 -4.27 7.05
N ASN A 5 1.08 -4.20 5.89
CA ASN A 5 2.27 -3.38 5.75
C ASN A 5 2.03 -2.00 5.13
N ILE A 6 0.83 -1.71 4.61
CA ILE A 6 0.63 -0.40 3.99
C ILE A 6 0.57 0.73 5.01
N ARG A 7 -0.06 0.49 6.16
CA ARG A 7 -0.09 1.48 7.24
C ARG A 7 1.30 1.69 7.82
N SER A 8 2.03 0.60 8.08
CA SER A 8 3.39 0.67 8.62
C SER A 8 4.31 1.46 7.70
N LEU A 9 4.25 1.18 6.39
CA LEU A 9 5.05 1.92 5.41
C LEU A 9 4.70 3.41 5.42
N ARG A 10 3.40 3.73 5.46
CA ARG A 10 2.97 5.12 5.48
C ARG A 10 3.50 5.84 6.72
N GLU A 11 3.34 5.22 7.89
CA GLU A 11 3.78 5.80 9.15
C GLU A 11 5.31 5.94 9.21
N ASP A 12 6.04 4.93 8.72
CA ASP A 12 7.50 4.95 8.70
C ASP A 12 8.05 6.07 7.82
N HIS A 13 7.32 6.46 6.78
CA HIS A 13 7.70 7.54 5.87
C HIS A 13 7.09 8.89 6.28
N ASP A 14 6.37 8.94 7.40
CA ASP A 14 5.69 10.15 7.88
C ASP A 14 4.68 10.72 6.90
N PHE A 15 4.05 9.87 6.08
CA PHE A 15 2.99 10.29 5.18
C PHE A 15 1.64 10.25 5.87
N ARG A 16 0.74 11.13 5.42
CA ARG A 16 -0.66 11.13 5.85
C ARG A 16 -1.48 10.27 4.90
N GLN A 17 -2.68 9.86 5.35
CA GLN A 17 -3.58 9.10 4.48
C GLN A 17 -3.92 9.89 3.21
N CYS A 18 -4.09 11.21 3.31
CA CYS A 18 -4.40 12.03 2.13
C CYS A 18 -3.26 12.05 1.11
N ASP A 19 -2.01 11.91 1.56
CA ASP A 19 -0.87 11.82 0.65
C ASP A 19 -0.96 10.57 -0.21
N LEU A 20 -1.27 9.44 0.39
CA LEU A 20 -1.39 8.18 -0.33
C LEU A 20 -2.66 8.14 -1.19
N ALA A 21 -3.73 8.74 -0.71
CA ALA A 21 -4.95 8.89 -1.51
C ALA A 21 -4.64 9.64 -2.82
N SER A 22 -3.83 10.68 -2.74
CA SER A 22 -3.39 11.44 -3.91
C SER A 22 -2.57 10.59 -4.86
N VAL A 23 -1.64 9.79 -4.33
CA VAL A 23 -0.82 8.87 -5.14
C VAL A 23 -1.70 7.90 -5.93
N LEU A 24 -2.76 7.39 -5.30
CA LEU A 24 -3.66 6.42 -5.91
C LEU A 24 -4.82 7.04 -6.67
N HIS A 25 -4.94 8.36 -6.67
CA HIS A 25 -6.05 9.10 -7.30
C HIS A 25 -7.42 8.67 -6.76
N VAL A 26 -7.51 8.51 -5.45
CA VAL A 26 -8.75 8.18 -4.74
C VAL A 26 -8.98 9.19 -3.63
N SER A 27 -10.19 9.20 -3.06
CA SER A 27 -10.48 10.04 -1.89
C SER A 27 -9.76 9.50 -0.65
N GLN A 28 -9.53 10.36 0.33
CA GLN A 28 -8.94 9.95 1.60
C GLN A 28 -9.81 8.89 2.28
N ASN A 29 -11.13 9.01 2.20
CA ASN A 29 -12.04 8.03 2.76
C ASN A 29 -11.86 6.65 2.12
N THR A 30 -11.72 6.62 0.80
CA THR A 30 -11.45 5.36 0.08
C THR A 30 -10.12 4.76 0.50
N TYR A 31 -9.08 5.59 0.60
CA TYR A 31 -7.76 5.09 1.03
C TYR A 31 -7.82 4.52 2.45
N SER A 32 -8.53 5.21 3.36
CA SER A 32 -8.72 4.72 4.73
C SER A 32 -9.37 3.34 4.76
N GLN A 33 -10.32 3.10 3.86
CA GLN A 33 -10.98 1.80 3.75
C GLN A 33 -10.00 0.70 3.31
N TYR A 34 -8.99 1.02 2.52
CA TYR A 34 -7.94 0.06 2.18
C TYR A 34 -7.14 -0.32 3.42
N GLU A 35 -6.72 0.65 4.23
CA GLU A 35 -5.95 0.37 5.44
C GLU A 35 -6.75 -0.41 6.48
N ASN A 36 -8.05 -0.19 6.52
CA ASN A 36 -8.93 -0.85 7.50
C ASN A 36 -9.46 -2.20 7.01
N GLY A 37 -9.10 -2.62 5.79
CA GLY A 37 -9.53 -3.90 5.26
C GLY A 37 -10.98 -3.95 4.82
N VAL A 38 -11.65 -2.80 4.68
CA VAL A 38 -13.06 -2.73 4.29
C VAL A 38 -13.24 -3.04 2.81
N ILE A 39 -12.34 -2.54 1.98
CA ILE A 39 -12.34 -2.81 0.54
C ILE A 39 -10.96 -3.27 0.09
N ALA A 40 -10.92 -4.02 -1.00
CA ALA A 40 -9.67 -4.55 -1.54
C ALA A 40 -9.07 -3.58 -2.55
N LEU A 41 -7.73 -3.49 -2.56
CA LEU A 41 -7.00 -2.77 -3.59
C LEU A 41 -7.08 -3.52 -4.91
N THR A 42 -7.23 -2.80 -6.01
CA THR A 42 -7.09 -3.40 -7.34
C THR A 42 -5.61 -3.74 -7.58
N ALA A 43 -5.37 -4.65 -8.53
CA ALA A 43 -3.99 -5.01 -8.91
C ALA A 43 -3.21 -3.76 -9.34
N GLU A 44 -3.84 -2.87 -10.10
CA GLU A 44 -3.21 -1.63 -10.56
C GLU A 44 -2.77 -0.75 -9.39
N ARG A 45 -3.63 -0.60 -8.37
CA ARG A 45 -3.30 0.21 -7.20
C ARG A 45 -2.25 -0.44 -6.32
N LEU A 46 -2.25 -1.77 -6.23
CA LEU A 46 -1.18 -2.50 -5.54
C LEU A 46 0.17 -2.26 -6.20
N VAL A 47 0.23 -2.32 -7.53
CA VAL A 47 1.45 -2.04 -8.29
C VAL A 47 1.91 -0.61 -8.02
N LYS A 48 1.00 0.35 -8.04
CA LYS A 48 1.34 1.76 -7.75
C LYS A 48 1.94 1.95 -6.37
N LEU A 49 1.37 1.31 -5.36
CA LEU A 49 1.92 1.40 -4.00
C LEU A 49 3.28 0.73 -3.91
N ALA A 50 3.43 -0.44 -4.50
CA ALA A 50 4.70 -1.15 -4.50
C ALA A 50 5.79 -0.32 -5.16
N ASP A 51 5.49 0.30 -6.30
CA ASP A 51 6.43 1.15 -7.01
C ASP A 51 6.75 2.42 -6.21
N PHE A 52 5.73 3.03 -5.61
CA PHE A 52 5.90 4.25 -4.82
C PHE A 52 6.83 4.03 -3.63
N TYR A 53 6.66 2.91 -2.92
CA TYR A 53 7.50 2.58 -1.77
C TYR A 53 8.75 1.80 -2.14
N ASN A 54 8.88 1.38 -3.41
CA ASN A 54 9.97 0.53 -3.88
C ASN A 54 10.06 -0.77 -3.08
N VAL A 55 8.93 -1.44 -2.91
CA VAL A 55 8.82 -2.72 -2.22
C VAL A 55 8.09 -3.72 -3.12
N SER A 56 8.14 -5.00 -2.77
CA SER A 56 7.43 -6.03 -3.52
C SER A 56 5.94 -6.02 -3.19
N ILE A 57 5.11 -6.48 -4.13
CA ILE A 57 3.68 -6.67 -3.89
C ILE A 57 3.47 -7.72 -2.79
N ASP A 58 4.29 -8.77 -2.76
CA ASP A 58 4.22 -9.80 -1.73
C ASP A 58 4.40 -9.21 -0.34
N TYR A 59 5.29 -8.22 -0.20
CA TYR A 59 5.47 -7.52 1.07
C TYR A 59 4.21 -6.75 1.46
N LEU A 60 3.57 -6.06 0.51
CA LEU A 60 2.32 -5.34 0.77
C LEU A 60 1.21 -6.28 1.21
N LEU A 61 1.15 -7.48 0.64
CA LEU A 61 0.15 -8.48 0.96
C LEU A 61 0.45 -9.26 2.24
N GLY A 62 1.63 -9.02 2.84
CA GLY A 62 2.02 -9.74 4.05
C GLY A 62 2.47 -11.17 3.80
N ARG A 63 2.83 -11.52 2.56
CA ARG A 63 3.27 -12.88 2.20
C ARG A 63 4.76 -13.10 2.47
N THR A 64 5.51 -12.03 2.65
CA THR A 64 6.94 -12.07 2.97
C THR A 64 7.28 -10.90 3.88
N ASP A 65 8.28 -11.07 4.72
CA ASP A 65 8.83 -10.00 5.55
C ASP A 65 9.94 -9.22 4.83
N ASN A 66 10.34 -9.70 3.65
CA ASN A 66 11.39 -9.06 2.86
C ASN A 66 10.78 -8.07 1.87
N PRO A 67 11.04 -6.76 2.02
CA PRO A 67 10.47 -5.75 1.12
C PRO A 67 11.13 -5.70 -0.27
N GLU A 68 12.24 -6.41 -0.47
CA GLU A 68 12.97 -6.34 -1.73
C GLU A 68 12.11 -6.72 -2.92
N VAL A 69 12.24 -5.93 -3.99
CA VAL A 69 11.57 -6.22 -5.25
C VAL A 69 12.32 -7.35 -5.94
N ASN A 70 11.61 -8.43 -6.25
CA ASN A 70 12.16 -9.52 -7.05
C ASN A 70 12.18 -9.10 -8.50
N ARG A 71 13.37 -8.90 -9.03
CA ARG A 71 13.58 -8.59 -10.46
C ARG A 71 14.30 -9.76 -11.10
N ASN A 72 13.62 -10.37 -12.02
CA ASN A 72 14.20 -11.41 -12.84
C ASN A 72 14.77 -10.78 -14.10
#